data_898a1fb41a555629053a077df41eb208
#
_entry.id   898a1fb41a555629053a077df41eb208
#
_cell.length_a   1.000
_cell.length_b   1.000
_cell.length_c   1.000
_cell.angle_alpha   90.00
_cell.angle_beta   90.00
_cell.angle_gamma   90.00
#
_symmetry.space_group_name_H-M   'P 1'
#
loop_
_entity.id
_entity.type
_entity.pdbx_description
1 polymer ?
#
loop_
_entity_poly.entity_id
_entity_poly.type
_entity_poly.pdbx_seq_one_letter_code
_entity_poly.pdbx_strand_id
1 'polypeptide(L)'
;TRLIRHIFRSRSEEKLEFYAEKWAEAAEAKIGGFCSIRGPSPAPLEKSEDFYRWHIWYFTQNVRAAVAEIAKLRREFPMDEDVEDALDVDPMSMM
;
A
#
# COMPACT_ATOMS: atom_id res chain seq x y z
N THR A 1 10.63 -11.90 9.98
CA THR A 1 9.77 -10.79 9.56
C THR A 1 9.24 -11.05 8.15
N ARG A 2 7.94 -10.86 7.98
CA ARG A 2 7.27 -11.06 6.71
C ARG A 2 7.03 -9.71 6.06
N LEU A 3 6.84 -9.71 4.77
CA LEU A 3 6.78 -8.49 3.98
C LEU A 3 5.53 -8.45 3.12
N ILE A 4 4.86 -7.30 3.11
CA ILE A 4 3.72 -7.06 2.23
C ILE A 4 4.02 -5.78 1.46
N ARG A 5 3.84 -5.83 0.16
CA ARG A 5 4.00 -4.66 -0.69
C ARG A 5 2.62 -4.20 -1.18
N HIS A 6 2.31 -2.94 -0.97
CA HIS A 6 1.03 -2.37 -1.38
C HIS A 6 1.33 -1.35 -2.45
N ILE A 7 0.85 -1.60 -3.66
CA ILE A 7 1.14 -0.76 -4.82
C ILE A 7 -0.10 0.04 -5.16
N PHE A 8 0.09 1.33 -5.37
CA PHE A 8 -0.97 2.23 -5.81
C PHE A 8 -0.61 2.77 -7.17
N ARG A 9 -1.57 2.94 -8.05
CA ARG A 9 -1.30 3.52 -9.36
C ARG A 9 -2.42 4.46 -9.77
N SER A 10 -2.06 5.47 -10.55
CA SER A 10 -3.01 6.43 -11.09
C SER A 10 -2.37 7.16 -12.25
N ARG A 11 -3.21 7.69 -13.13
CA ARG A 11 -2.74 8.58 -14.18
C ARG A 11 -2.45 9.97 -13.63
N SER A 12 -2.97 10.29 -12.46
CA SER A 12 -2.74 11.56 -11.78
C SER A 12 -1.77 11.35 -10.63
N GLU A 13 -0.55 11.86 -10.77
CA GLU A 13 0.43 11.74 -9.70
C GLU A 13 -0.02 12.49 -8.46
N GLU A 14 -0.68 13.62 -8.65
CA GLU A 14 -1.15 14.43 -7.53
C GLU A 14 -2.16 13.67 -6.69
N LYS A 15 -3.15 13.02 -7.33
CA LYS A 15 -4.12 12.20 -6.62
C LYS A 15 -3.45 11.01 -5.97
N LEU A 16 -2.52 10.40 -6.69
CA LEU A 16 -1.81 9.22 -6.21
C LEU A 16 -1.07 9.52 -4.91
N GLU A 17 -0.31 10.60 -4.91
CA GLU A 17 0.44 11.01 -3.73
C GLU A 17 -0.49 11.31 -2.57
N PHE A 18 -1.55 12.06 -2.84
CA PHE A 18 -2.50 12.44 -1.80
C PHE A 18 -3.15 11.20 -1.14
N TYR A 19 -3.67 10.29 -1.97
CA TYR A 19 -4.38 9.14 -1.44
C TYR A 19 -3.45 8.10 -0.83
N ALA A 20 -2.25 7.95 -1.37
CA ALA A 20 -1.27 7.05 -0.77
C ALA A 20 -0.87 7.54 0.63
N GLU A 21 -0.69 8.84 0.79
CA GLU A 21 -0.37 9.41 2.09
C GLU A 21 -1.51 9.27 3.08
N LYS A 22 -2.75 9.51 2.62
CA LYS A 22 -3.91 9.35 3.48
C LYS A 22 -4.08 7.90 3.90
N TRP A 23 -3.84 6.98 2.97
CA TRP A 23 -3.88 5.57 3.28
C TRP A 23 -2.84 5.20 4.34
N ALA A 24 -1.61 5.70 4.19
CA ALA A 24 -0.56 5.41 5.15
C ALA A 24 -0.94 5.86 6.55
N GLU A 25 -1.57 7.05 6.67
CA GLU A 25 -2.03 7.54 7.96
C GLU A 25 -3.09 6.62 8.56
N ALA A 26 -4.06 6.21 7.73
CA ALA A 26 -5.12 5.34 8.20
C ALA A 26 -4.58 3.96 8.61
N ALA A 27 -3.64 3.44 7.83
CA ALA A 27 -3.03 2.14 8.13
C ALA A 27 -2.23 2.20 9.43
N GLU A 28 -1.48 3.27 9.63
CA GLU A 28 -0.71 3.44 10.86
C GLU A 28 -1.62 3.42 12.08
N ALA A 29 -2.77 4.08 11.99
CA ALA A 29 -3.73 4.10 13.08
C ALA A 29 -4.30 2.72 13.37
N LYS A 30 -4.46 1.88 12.35
CA LYS A 30 -5.09 0.56 12.52
C LYS A 30 -4.09 -0.54 12.86
N ILE A 31 -2.94 -0.57 12.20
CA ILE A 31 -2.02 -1.69 12.33
C ILE A 31 -0.60 -1.28 12.71
N GLY A 32 -0.36 0.00 12.96
CA GLY A 32 0.97 0.47 13.33
C GLY A 32 1.52 -0.17 14.60
N GLY A 33 0.62 -0.73 15.43
CA GLY A 33 1.03 -1.36 16.68
C GLY A 33 1.72 -2.71 16.47
N PHE A 34 1.48 -3.38 15.32
CA PHE A 34 2.12 -4.66 15.05
C PHE A 34 2.71 -4.76 13.64
N CYS A 35 2.66 -3.70 12.87
CA CYS A 35 3.31 -3.61 11.57
C CYS A 35 4.19 -2.38 11.52
N SER A 36 5.36 -2.53 10.93
CA SER A 36 6.19 -1.39 10.60
C SER A 36 5.82 -0.97 9.18
N ILE A 37 5.42 0.28 9.02
CA ILE A 37 4.94 0.79 7.73
C ILE A 37 5.98 1.75 7.16
N ARG A 38 6.38 1.50 5.92
CA ARG A 38 7.38 2.32 5.24
C ARG A 38 6.79 2.87 3.95
N GLY A 39 7.01 4.16 3.74
CA GLY A 39 6.47 4.87 2.60
C GLY A 39 5.27 5.72 2.98
N PRO A 40 4.51 6.24 2.03
CA PRO A 40 4.56 5.92 0.60
C PRO A 40 5.74 6.57 -0.12
N SER A 41 6.20 5.93 -1.17
CA SER A 41 7.26 6.46 -2.00
C SER A 41 7.06 6.01 -3.44
N PRO A 42 7.61 6.76 -4.41
CA PRO A 42 7.50 6.34 -5.81
C PRO A 42 8.15 4.98 -5.99
N ALA A 43 7.47 4.09 -6.72
CA ALA A 43 8.01 2.78 -7.00
C ALA A 43 9.08 2.89 -8.09
N PRO A 44 10.05 1.95 -8.11
CA PRO A 44 10.97 1.88 -9.25
C PRO A 44 10.16 1.72 -10.52
N LEU A 45 10.57 2.36 -11.60
CA LEU A 45 9.79 2.40 -12.83
C LEU A 45 8.42 2.98 -12.53
N GLU A 46 8.42 4.11 -11.88
CA GLU A 46 7.21 4.72 -11.31
C GLU A 46 6.18 5.13 -12.35
N LYS A 47 6.54 5.12 -13.62
CA LYS A 47 5.60 5.42 -14.68
C LYS A 47 5.67 4.36 -15.76
N SER A 48 4.52 3.78 -16.08
CA SER A 48 4.41 2.77 -17.14
C SER A 48 3.04 2.95 -17.78
N GLU A 49 3.00 3.08 -19.12
CA GLU A 49 1.74 3.22 -19.86
C GLU A 49 0.89 4.37 -19.32
N ASP A 50 1.52 5.50 -19.01
CA ASP A 50 0.85 6.69 -18.50
C ASP A 50 0.36 6.57 -17.06
N PHE A 51 0.73 5.50 -16.36
CA PHE A 51 0.42 5.37 -14.95
C PHE A 51 1.64 5.67 -14.10
N TYR A 52 1.41 6.41 -13.02
CA TYR A 52 2.39 6.59 -11.97
C TYR A 52 2.15 5.50 -10.94
N ARG A 53 3.20 5.04 -10.28
CA ARG A 53 3.10 3.99 -9.26
C ARG A 53 3.83 4.43 -8.03
N TRP A 54 3.18 4.22 -6.88
CA TRP A 54 3.76 4.46 -5.58
C TRP A 54 3.53 3.22 -4.74
N HIS A 55 4.37 2.97 -3.74
CA HIS A 55 4.19 1.80 -2.92
C HIS A 55 4.39 2.09 -1.44
N ILE A 56 3.78 1.22 -0.64
CA ILE A 56 3.93 1.19 0.81
C ILE A 56 4.36 -0.23 1.15
N TRP A 57 5.33 -0.34 2.06
CA TRP A 57 5.81 -1.62 2.54
C TRP A 57 5.35 -1.84 3.96
N TYR A 58 4.88 -3.04 4.25
CA TYR A 58 4.50 -3.42 5.61
C TYR A 58 5.41 -4.57 6.04
N PHE A 59 6.02 -4.42 7.22
CA PHE A 59 6.86 -5.46 7.80
C PHE A 59 6.13 -5.97 9.03
N THR A 60 5.88 -7.28 9.10
CA THR A 60 5.08 -7.84 10.17
C THR A 60 5.52 -9.24 10.52
N GLN A 61 5.29 -9.65 11.76
CA GLN A 61 5.48 -11.02 12.21
C GLN A 61 4.25 -11.87 11.92
N ASN A 62 3.10 -11.22 11.71
CA ASN A 62 1.84 -11.90 11.51
C ASN A 62 1.15 -11.41 10.23
N VAL A 63 1.51 -12.07 9.11
CA VAL A 63 0.98 -11.68 7.81
C VAL A 63 -0.53 -11.84 7.75
N ARG A 64 -1.04 -12.93 8.34
CA ARG A 64 -2.47 -13.21 8.27
C ARG A 64 -3.29 -12.09 8.92
N ALA A 65 -2.86 -11.66 10.12
CA ALA A 65 -3.54 -10.56 10.80
C ALA A 65 -3.41 -9.26 10.02
N ALA A 66 -2.22 -8.99 9.50
CA ALA A 66 -1.99 -7.76 8.74
C ALA A 66 -2.86 -7.72 7.48
N VAL A 67 -2.90 -8.80 6.71
CA VAL A 67 -3.69 -8.86 5.49
C VAL A 67 -5.17 -8.68 5.81
N ALA A 68 -5.65 -9.31 6.88
CA ALA A 68 -7.05 -9.18 7.27
C ALA A 68 -7.42 -7.74 7.59
N GLU A 69 -6.56 -7.04 8.34
CA GLU A 69 -6.85 -5.64 8.68
C GLU A 69 -6.71 -4.72 7.48
N ILE A 70 -5.74 -4.97 6.62
CA ILE A 70 -5.59 -4.19 5.39
C ILE A 70 -6.82 -4.38 4.50
N ALA A 71 -7.30 -5.61 4.35
CA ALA A 71 -8.49 -5.89 3.55
C ALA A 71 -9.70 -5.16 4.10
N LYS A 72 -9.84 -5.14 5.42
CA LYS A 72 -10.94 -4.44 6.07
C LYS A 72 -10.85 -2.94 5.80
N LEU A 73 -9.66 -2.37 5.95
CA LEU A 73 -9.45 -0.96 5.70
C LEU A 73 -9.72 -0.60 4.25
N ARG A 74 -9.34 -1.48 3.30
CA ARG A 74 -9.60 -1.24 1.89
C ARG A 74 -11.09 -1.12 1.60
N ARG A 75 -11.92 -1.86 2.31
CA ARG A 75 -13.37 -1.76 2.14
C ARG A 75 -13.94 -0.48 2.71
N GLU A 76 -13.30 0.08 3.74
CA GLU A 76 -13.81 1.26 4.45
C GLU A 76 -13.22 2.56 3.94
N PHE A 77 -12.04 2.51 3.35
CA PHE A 77 -11.31 3.71 2.96
C PHE A 77 -11.92 4.32 1.68
N PRO A 78 -12.21 5.62 1.69
CA PRO A 78 -12.84 6.28 0.52
C PRO A 78 -11.77 6.60 -0.54
N MET A 79 -11.34 5.58 -1.26
CA MET A 79 -10.35 5.74 -2.32
C MET A 79 -11.00 6.35 -3.55
N ASP A 80 -10.29 7.30 -4.19
CA ASP A 80 -10.74 7.90 -5.43
C ASP A 80 -10.77 6.84 -6.52
N GLU A 81 -11.78 6.90 -7.40
CA GLU A 81 -11.93 5.90 -8.46
C GLU A 81 -10.78 5.92 -9.47
N ASP A 82 -10.03 7.01 -9.52
CA ASP A 82 -8.88 7.11 -10.42
C ASP A 82 -7.60 6.51 -9.81
N VAL A 83 -7.67 6.01 -8.59
CA VAL A 83 -6.53 5.40 -7.92
C VAL A 83 -6.83 3.93 -7.69
N GLU A 84 -5.98 3.06 -8.22
CA GLU A 84 -6.11 1.62 -8.05
C GLU A 84 -5.01 1.12 -7.14
N ASP A 85 -5.27 0.01 -6.44
CA ASP A 85 -4.27 -0.57 -5.57
C ASP A 85 -4.27 -2.09 -5.64
N ALA A 86 -3.13 -2.68 -5.26
CA ALA A 86 -2.97 -4.12 -5.21
C ALA A 86 -2.01 -4.48 -4.10
N LEU A 87 -2.21 -5.65 -3.51
CA LEU A 87 -1.33 -6.17 -2.47
C LEU A 87 -0.51 -7.34 -3.01
N ASP A 88 0.76 -7.36 -2.67
CA ASP A 88 1.67 -8.44 -3.03
C ASP A 88 2.28 -8.95 -1.72
N VAL A 89 1.82 -10.12 -1.29
CA VAL A 89 2.22 -10.69 0.00
C VAL A 89 3.48 -11.50 -0.15
N ASP A 90 4.49 -11.18 0.66
CA ASP A 90 5.79 -11.86 0.66
C ASP A 90 6.41 -11.95 -0.74
N PRO A 91 6.56 -10.82 -1.44
CA PRO A 91 7.10 -10.89 -2.80
C PRO A 91 8.48 -11.50 -2.88
N MET A 92 9.25 -11.44 -1.78
CA MET A 92 10.58 -12.02 -1.75
C MET A 92 10.55 -13.54 -1.58
N SER A 93 9.46 -14.09 -1.07
CA SER A 93 9.35 -15.52 -0.86
C SER A 93 9.02 -16.29 -2.14
N MET A 94 8.76 -15.56 -3.20
CA MET A 94 8.46 -16.16 -4.49
C MET A 94 9.72 -16.69 -5.20
N MET A 95 10.87 -16.37 -4.66
CA MET A 95 12.14 -16.79 -5.26
C MET A 95 12.62 -18.15 -4.77
#